data_e92779a1d9847bdb183108a02b131ee1
#
_entry.id   e92779a1d9847bdb183108a02b131ee1
#
_cell.length_a   1.000
_cell.length_b   1.000
_cell.length_c   1.000
_cell.angle_alpha   90.00
_cell.angle_beta   90.00
_cell.angle_gamma   90.00
#
_symmetry.space_group_name_H-M   'P 1'
#
loop_
_entity.id
_entity.type
_entity.pdbx_description
1 polymer ?
#
loop_
_entity_poly.entity_id
_entity_poly.type
_entity_poly.pdbx_seq_one_letter_code
_entity_poly.pdbx_strand_id
1 'polypeptide(L)'
;MTGLLARIKEQPRDVLDTIAESMNVRASEPAMQTICARYMAQIVLPEGARVLEVGCGNGASTKLIMQHVDPAQLVGIDPSPVFVEMAGATFAGEPRVSFAIGDAAATGQPDAFFDLVIAHTVYSHLVDPREALAEARRVLRPGGQLVIFDGDFTTLTVALFEGDPLQAAAGAVLRNLVHAPYIMRSLPALVTAAGFSLQSVEPHGYVQATSPAYLLTLLSRGTRAAAQAGEIGQELVDGFDREARRRVANGSFYGAMLFLSLTARKADE
;
A
#
# COMPACT_ATOMS: atom_id res chain seq x y z
N MET A 1 -11.26 15.47 -4.57
CA MET A 1 -12.00 14.54 -3.69
C MET A 1 -10.98 13.69 -2.93
N THR A 2 -11.16 13.47 -1.64
CA THR A 2 -10.29 12.57 -0.85
C THR A 2 -10.62 11.12 -1.23
N GLY A 3 -9.61 10.33 -1.59
CA GLY A 3 -9.77 8.91 -1.92
C GLY A 3 -10.41 8.10 -0.77
N LEU A 4 -10.99 6.94 -1.10
CA LEU A 4 -11.72 6.08 -0.17
C LEU A 4 -10.89 5.74 1.09
N LEU A 5 -9.62 5.39 0.91
CA LEU A 5 -8.73 4.98 2.02
C LEU A 5 -8.25 6.16 2.89
N ALA A 6 -8.26 7.39 2.38
CA ALA A 6 -7.99 8.58 3.20
C ALA A 6 -9.09 8.83 4.28
N ARG A 7 -10.26 8.19 4.13
CA ARG A 7 -11.37 8.21 5.10
C ARG A 7 -11.71 6.82 5.60
N ILE A 8 -10.70 5.98 5.81
CA ILE A 8 -10.90 4.57 6.17
C ILE A 8 -11.68 4.37 7.47
N LYS A 9 -11.54 5.29 8.44
CA LYS A 9 -12.24 5.24 9.73
C LYS A 9 -13.77 5.36 9.60
N GLU A 10 -14.25 5.94 8.49
CA GLU A 10 -15.66 6.25 8.25
C GLU A 10 -16.35 5.17 7.40
N GLN A 11 -15.60 4.16 6.94
CA GLN A 11 -16.13 3.18 6.00
C GLN A 11 -16.99 2.11 6.72
N PRO A 12 -18.11 1.69 6.11
CA PRO A 12 -18.91 0.57 6.60
C PRO A 12 -18.12 -0.75 6.62
N ARG A 13 -18.51 -1.68 7.48
CA ARG A 13 -17.82 -2.96 7.69
C ARG A 13 -17.68 -3.78 6.41
N ASP A 14 -18.70 -3.87 5.59
CA ASP A 14 -18.72 -4.60 4.32
C ASP A 14 -17.72 -4.02 3.30
N VAL A 15 -17.55 -2.69 3.29
CA VAL A 15 -16.53 -2.02 2.48
C VAL A 15 -15.13 -2.37 3.01
N LEU A 16 -14.93 -2.36 4.33
CA LEU A 16 -13.66 -2.74 4.95
C LEU A 16 -13.30 -4.21 4.69
N ASP A 17 -14.28 -5.12 4.75
CA ASP A 17 -14.08 -6.54 4.42
C ASP A 17 -13.64 -6.72 2.96
N THR A 18 -14.24 -5.98 2.02
CA THR A 18 -13.83 -5.97 0.60
C THR A 18 -12.40 -5.44 0.41
N ILE A 19 -12.03 -4.41 1.16
CA ILE A 19 -10.66 -3.87 1.13
C ILE A 19 -9.67 -4.87 1.70
N ALA A 20 -10.00 -5.52 2.83
CA ALA A 20 -9.17 -6.55 3.45
C ALA A 20 -8.93 -7.75 2.51
N GLU A 21 -9.97 -8.20 1.80
CA GLU A 21 -9.84 -9.24 0.77
C GLU A 21 -8.87 -8.80 -0.35
N SER A 22 -9.00 -7.56 -0.84
CA SER A 22 -8.09 -7.00 -1.85
C SER A 22 -6.64 -6.94 -1.38
N MET A 23 -6.40 -6.64 -0.08
CA MET A 23 -5.06 -6.68 0.52
C MET A 23 -4.49 -8.09 0.54
N ASN A 24 -5.31 -9.09 0.92
CA ASN A 24 -4.92 -10.49 0.94
C ASN A 24 -4.60 -11.01 -0.48
N VAL A 25 -5.46 -10.71 -1.45
CA VAL A 25 -5.24 -11.07 -2.86
C VAL A 25 -3.91 -10.50 -3.35
N ARG A 26 -3.67 -9.20 -3.14
CA ARG A 26 -2.41 -8.54 -3.53
C ARG A 26 -1.19 -9.22 -2.88
N ALA A 27 -1.23 -9.44 -1.57
CA ALA A 27 -0.10 -10.01 -0.83
C ALA A 27 0.18 -11.47 -1.20
N SER A 28 -0.82 -12.21 -1.67
CA SER A 28 -0.67 -13.61 -2.09
C SER A 28 -0.20 -13.79 -3.53
N GLU A 29 -0.22 -12.73 -4.35
CA GLU A 29 0.17 -12.85 -5.74
C GLU A 29 1.67 -13.07 -5.93
N PRO A 30 2.09 -14.04 -6.77
CA PRO A 30 3.51 -14.38 -6.96
C PRO A 30 4.37 -13.19 -7.40
N ALA A 31 3.84 -12.33 -8.28
CA ALA A 31 4.55 -11.14 -8.75
C ALA A 31 4.79 -10.15 -7.58
N MET A 32 3.79 -9.92 -6.72
CA MET A 32 3.94 -9.04 -5.56
C MET A 32 4.87 -9.64 -4.52
N GLN A 33 4.77 -10.94 -4.25
CA GLN A 33 5.70 -11.63 -3.34
C GLN A 33 7.15 -11.52 -3.82
N THR A 34 7.40 -11.67 -5.14
CA THR A 34 8.73 -11.50 -5.72
C THR A 34 9.24 -10.07 -5.54
N ILE A 35 8.39 -9.06 -5.77
CA ILE A 35 8.74 -7.65 -5.55
C ILE A 35 9.06 -7.40 -4.07
N CYS A 36 8.20 -7.88 -3.16
CA CYS A 36 8.40 -7.71 -1.71
C CYS A 36 9.69 -8.38 -1.23
N ALA A 37 9.96 -9.62 -1.64
CA ALA A 37 11.19 -10.32 -1.33
C ALA A 37 12.42 -9.52 -1.79
N ARG A 38 12.37 -8.94 -3.00
CA ARG A 38 13.49 -8.21 -3.58
C ARG A 38 13.81 -6.93 -2.82
N TYR A 39 12.84 -6.06 -2.54
CA TYR A 39 13.15 -4.78 -1.87
C TYR A 39 13.38 -4.98 -0.37
N MET A 40 12.68 -5.92 0.28
CA MET A 40 12.86 -6.20 1.71
C MET A 40 14.21 -6.87 2.00
N ALA A 41 14.77 -7.65 1.07
CA ALA A 41 16.11 -8.24 1.23
C ALA A 41 17.23 -7.19 1.31
N GLN A 42 16.97 -5.94 0.94
CA GLN A 42 17.93 -4.84 1.08
C GLN A 42 17.88 -4.17 2.46
N ILE A 43 16.88 -4.51 3.28
CA ILE A 43 16.75 -3.99 4.64
C ILE A 43 17.71 -4.75 5.54
N VAL A 44 18.71 -4.04 6.06
CA VAL A 44 19.68 -4.60 6.99
C VAL A 44 19.40 -4.02 8.37
N LEU A 45 19.02 -4.88 9.30
CA LEU A 45 18.70 -4.52 10.68
C LEU A 45 19.75 -5.08 11.66
N PRO A 46 19.97 -4.40 12.80
CA PRO A 46 20.77 -4.95 13.88
C PRO A 46 20.05 -6.12 14.58
N GLU A 47 20.79 -6.90 15.34
CA GLU A 47 20.22 -7.89 16.25
C GLU A 47 19.26 -7.20 17.26
N GLY A 48 18.13 -7.83 17.52
CA GLY A 48 17.13 -7.27 18.44
C GLY A 48 16.31 -6.10 17.88
N ALA A 49 16.31 -5.88 16.56
CA ALA A 49 15.68 -4.75 15.91
C ALA A 49 14.18 -4.63 16.20
N ARG A 50 13.74 -3.40 16.38
CA ARG A 50 12.33 -2.99 16.55
C ARG A 50 11.84 -2.30 15.29
N VAL A 51 10.71 -2.76 14.77
CA VAL A 51 10.11 -2.27 13.54
C VAL A 51 8.73 -1.68 13.82
N LEU A 52 8.46 -0.51 13.27
CA LEU A 52 7.12 0.08 13.19
C LEU A 52 6.62 -0.08 11.76
N GLU A 53 5.51 -0.80 11.59
CA GLU A 53 4.74 -0.81 10.35
C GLU A 53 3.63 0.21 10.43
N VAL A 54 3.66 1.21 9.55
CA VAL A 54 2.61 2.24 9.43
C VAL A 54 1.61 1.78 8.37
N GLY A 55 0.32 1.76 8.73
CA GLY A 55 -0.76 1.30 7.86
C GLY A 55 -0.72 -0.22 7.67
N CYS A 56 -0.69 -0.99 8.76
CA CYS A 56 -0.60 -2.45 8.72
C CYS A 56 -1.84 -3.13 8.11
N GLY A 57 -2.96 -2.39 7.97
CA GLY A 57 -4.20 -2.93 7.47
C GLY A 57 -4.63 -4.18 8.25
N ASN A 58 -5.07 -5.22 7.54
CA ASN A 58 -5.47 -6.50 8.12
C ASN A 58 -4.30 -7.46 8.43
N GLY A 59 -3.05 -6.98 8.40
CA GLY A 59 -1.85 -7.77 8.65
C GLY A 59 -1.27 -8.48 7.42
N ALA A 60 -1.82 -8.25 6.22
CA ALA A 60 -1.33 -8.92 5.00
C ALA A 60 0.12 -8.53 4.65
N SER A 61 0.48 -7.24 4.78
CA SER A 61 1.86 -6.76 4.63
C SER A 61 2.76 -7.18 5.79
N THR A 62 2.22 -7.23 7.00
CA THR A 62 2.94 -7.71 8.19
C THR A 62 3.51 -9.12 7.99
N LYS A 63 2.74 -10.02 7.33
CA LYS A 63 3.23 -11.38 7.00
C LYS A 63 4.49 -11.33 6.13
N LEU A 64 4.52 -10.47 5.12
CA LEU A 64 5.67 -10.31 4.22
C LEU A 64 6.87 -9.71 4.97
N ILE A 65 6.64 -8.74 5.86
CA ILE A 65 7.69 -8.15 6.68
C ILE A 65 8.29 -9.20 7.62
N MET A 66 7.45 -9.96 8.32
CA MET A 66 7.93 -11.04 9.21
C MET A 66 8.70 -12.12 8.45
N GLN A 67 8.29 -12.42 7.22
CA GLN A 67 8.94 -13.43 6.39
C GLN A 67 10.30 -12.99 5.83
N HIS A 68 10.46 -11.72 5.45
CA HIS A 68 11.61 -11.24 4.68
C HIS A 68 12.54 -10.34 5.47
N VAL A 69 12.07 -9.68 6.53
CA VAL A 69 12.85 -8.78 7.38
C VAL A 69 13.17 -9.44 8.72
N ASP A 70 12.27 -10.29 9.22
CA ASP A 70 12.38 -11.08 10.47
C ASP A 70 12.81 -10.24 11.69
N PRO A 71 12.09 -9.19 12.07
CA PRO A 71 12.44 -8.35 13.21
C PRO A 71 12.26 -9.07 14.54
N ALA A 72 12.99 -8.63 15.58
CA ALA A 72 12.79 -9.13 16.94
C ALA A 72 11.46 -8.66 17.55
N GLN A 73 11.01 -7.45 17.17
CA GLN A 73 9.72 -6.89 17.56
C GLN A 73 9.13 -6.09 16.40
N LEU A 74 7.84 -6.25 16.17
CA LEU A 74 7.07 -5.46 15.21
C LEU A 74 5.83 -4.88 15.89
N VAL A 75 5.66 -3.57 15.75
CA VAL A 75 4.42 -2.87 16.09
C VAL A 75 3.77 -2.44 14.78
N GLY A 76 2.56 -2.95 14.49
CA GLY A 76 1.75 -2.49 13.37
C GLY A 76 0.71 -1.47 13.85
N ILE A 77 0.58 -0.36 13.14
CA ILE A 77 -0.48 0.62 13.41
C ILE A 77 -1.36 0.82 12.18
N ASP A 78 -2.66 0.99 12.41
CA ASP A 78 -3.63 1.37 11.38
C ASP A 78 -4.70 2.28 11.99
N PRO A 79 -5.22 3.28 11.27
CA PRO A 79 -6.29 4.13 11.77
C PRO A 79 -7.65 3.41 11.91
N SER A 80 -7.85 2.25 11.26
CA SER A 80 -9.10 1.47 11.32
C SER A 80 -9.07 0.46 12.47
N PRO A 81 -9.95 0.59 13.48
CA PRO A 81 -10.08 -0.41 14.55
C PRO A 81 -10.38 -1.81 14.01
N VAL A 82 -11.16 -1.90 12.93
CA VAL A 82 -11.54 -3.15 12.28
C VAL A 82 -10.32 -3.86 11.69
N PHE A 83 -9.43 -3.12 11.03
CA PHE A 83 -8.20 -3.70 10.49
C PHE A 83 -7.23 -4.13 11.59
N VAL A 84 -7.10 -3.34 12.64
CA VAL A 84 -6.29 -3.70 13.83
C VAL A 84 -6.81 -4.99 14.47
N GLU A 85 -8.14 -5.15 14.60
CA GLU A 85 -8.76 -6.40 15.08
C GLU A 85 -8.42 -7.60 14.17
N MET A 86 -8.57 -7.44 12.85
CA MET A 86 -8.24 -8.48 11.86
C MET A 86 -6.75 -8.87 11.89
N ALA A 87 -5.87 -7.89 11.99
CA ALA A 87 -4.43 -8.12 12.09
C ALA A 87 -4.08 -8.87 13.38
N GLY A 88 -4.64 -8.44 14.52
CA GLY A 88 -4.48 -9.13 15.81
C GLY A 88 -4.93 -10.59 15.78
N ALA A 89 -6.07 -10.86 15.14
CA ALA A 89 -6.57 -12.24 14.96
C ALA A 89 -5.64 -13.06 14.05
N THR A 90 -5.08 -12.44 12.99
CA THR A 90 -4.15 -13.11 12.08
C THR A 90 -2.84 -13.53 12.75
N PHE A 91 -2.37 -12.74 13.72
CA PHE A 91 -1.10 -12.96 14.43
C PHE A 91 -1.31 -13.46 15.88
N ALA A 92 -2.49 -14.00 16.20
CA ALA A 92 -2.76 -14.58 17.51
C ALA A 92 -1.74 -15.69 17.80
N GLY A 93 -0.89 -15.49 18.82
CA GLY A 93 0.16 -16.45 19.19
C GLY A 93 1.55 -16.12 18.66
N GLU A 94 1.75 -15.05 17.88
CA GLU A 94 3.10 -14.54 17.54
C GLU A 94 3.51 -13.43 18.53
N PRO A 95 4.32 -13.73 19.55
CA PRO A 95 4.61 -12.78 20.65
C PRO A 95 5.47 -11.60 20.21
N ARG A 96 6.12 -11.66 19.05
CA ARG A 96 6.95 -10.58 18.51
C ARG A 96 6.14 -9.50 17.82
N VAL A 97 4.85 -9.73 17.55
CA VAL A 97 4.00 -8.81 16.79
C VAL A 97 2.88 -8.27 17.67
N SER A 98 2.67 -6.98 17.62
CA SER A 98 1.55 -6.31 18.28
C SER A 98 0.93 -5.28 17.35
N PHE A 99 -0.37 -4.99 17.57
CA PHE A 99 -1.09 -4.02 16.75
C PHE A 99 -1.78 -2.99 17.63
N ALA A 100 -1.83 -1.74 17.14
CA ALA A 100 -2.51 -0.65 17.83
C ALA A 100 -3.22 0.29 16.83
N ILE A 101 -4.27 0.95 17.30
CA ILE A 101 -4.88 2.05 16.54
C ILE A 101 -3.91 3.23 16.57
N GLY A 102 -3.56 3.74 15.38
CA GLY A 102 -2.65 4.87 15.24
C GLY A 102 -2.75 5.50 13.86
N ASP A 103 -2.34 6.75 13.76
CA ASP A 103 -2.28 7.51 12.51
C ASP A 103 -0.83 7.69 12.09
N ALA A 104 -0.57 7.73 10.78
CA ALA A 104 0.78 7.93 10.25
C ALA A 104 1.43 9.25 10.74
N ALA A 105 0.62 10.29 10.97
CA ALA A 105 1.07 11.58 11.48
C ALA A 105 1.15 11.66 13.01
N ALA A 106 0.59 10.66 13.73
CA ALA A 106 0.55 10.61 15.19
C ALA A 106 0.48 9.15 15.65
N THR A 107 1.61 8.47 15.59
CA THR A 107 1.71 7.01 15.83
C THR A 107 1.42 6.60 17.27
N GLY A 108 1.53 7.53 18.21
CA GLY A 108 1.47 7.24 19.65
C GLY A 108 2.70 6.49 20.19
N GLN A 109 3.74 6.36 19.38
CA GLN A 109 4.97 5.62 19.74
C GLN A 109 6.03 6.54 20.34
N PRO A 110 6.96 6.01 21.16
CA PRO A 110 8.04 6.80 21.76
C PRO A 110 9.00 7.39 20.74
N ASP A 111 9.67 8.49 21.13
CA ASP A 111 10.75 9.10 20.35
C ASP A 111 11.95 8.15 20.26
N ALA A 112 12.65 8.16 19.14
CA ALA A 112 13.91 7.46 18.91
C ALA A 112 13.90 5.98 19.37
N PHE A 113 12.80 5.28 19.09
CA PHE A 113 12.57 3.92 19.59
C PHE A 113 12.80 2.82 18.56
N PHE A 114 12.47 3.09 17.28
CA PHE A 114 12.50 2.08 16.21
C PHE A 114 13.78 2.14 15.38
N ASP A 115 14.22 0.96 14.93
CA ASP A 115 15.32 0.76 14.00
C ASP A 115 14.87 0.96 12.55
N LEU A 116 13.60 0.60 12.28
CA LEU A 116 12.95 0.70 10.98
C LEU A 116 11.52 1.22 11.15
N VAL A 117 11.15 2.17 10.31
CA VAL A 117 9.76 2.49 10.00
C VAL A 117 9.50 2.03 8.56
N ILE A 118 8.51 1.18 8.36
CA ILE A 118 8.11 0.69 7.05
C ILE A 118 6.65 1.01 6.77
N ALA A 119 6.37 1.52 5.56
CA ALA A 119 5.03 1.80 5.07
C ALA A 119 4.81 1.10 3.72
N HIS A 120 3.87 0.17 3.66
CA HIS A 120 3.59 -0.62 2.48
C HIS A 120 2.23 -0.25 1.89
N THR A 121 2.24 0.55 0.80
CA THR A 121 1.06 1.09 0.11
C THR A 121 0.16 1.97 1.01
N VAL A 122 0.76 2.99 1.60
CA VAL A 122 0.12 3.91 2.54
C VAL A 122 0.18 5.35 2.03
N TYR A 123 1.33 5.79 1.53
CA TYR A 123 1.57 7.20 1.21
C TYR A 123 0.65 7.73 0.10
N SER A 124 0.22 6.88 -0.83
CA SER A 124 -0.79 7.22 -1.85
C SER A 124 -2.18 7.57 -1.27
N HIS A 125 -2.41 7.28 0.01
CA HIS A 125 -3.66 7.52 0.71
C HIS A 125 -3.59 8.63 1.76
N LEU A 126 -2.39 9.13 2.10
CA LEU A 126 -2.22 10.18 3.10
C LEU A 126 -2.68 11.54 2.57
N VAL A 127 -3.33 12.31 3.45
CA VAL A 127 -3.75 13.69 3.15
C VAL A 127 -2.55 14.63 3.18
N ASP A 128 -1.71 14.53 4.20
CA ASP A 128 -0.42 15.23 4.25
C ASP A 128 0.74 14.25 4.54
N PRO A 129 1.51 13.88 3.52
CA PRO A 129 2.67 13.01 3.68
C PRO A 129 3.82 13.65 4.48
N ARG A 130 3.85 14.98 4.63
CA ARG A 130 4.92 15.66 5.40
C ARG A 130 4.78 15.41 6.89
N GLU A 131 3.56 15.41 7.41
CA GLU A 131 3.29 15.09 8.81
C GLU A 131 3.70 13.64 9.12
N ALA A 132 3.38 12.68 8.24
CA ALA A 132 3.80 11.30 8.39
C ALA A 132 5.33 11.13 8.34
N LEU A 133 6.02 11.89 7.48
CA LEU A 133 7.49 11.88 7.42
C LEU A 133 8.12 12.47 8.69
N ALA A 134 7.56 13.57 9.22
CA ALA A 134 8.02 14.16 10.47
C ALA A 134 7.85 13.19 11.65
N GLU A 135 6.72 12.51 11.73
CA GLU A 135 6.42 11.51 12.74
C GLU A 135 7.34 10.29 12.62
N ALA A 136 7.54 9.77 11.39
CA ALA A 136 8.49 8.69 11.14
C ALA A 136 9.91 9.07 11.60
N ARG A 137 10.33 10.33 11.35
CA ARG A 137 11.63 10.84 11.82
C ARG A 137 11.69 10.92 13.34
N ARG A 138 10.61 11.31 14.01
CA ARG A 138 10.55 11.41 15.47
C ARG A 138 10.75 10.04 16.12
N VAL A 139 10.01 9.01 15.66
CA VAL A 139 10.02 7.68 16.27
C VAL A 139 11.24 6.84 15.91
N LEU A 140 11.91 7.14 14.81
CA LEU A 140 13.19 6.48 14.43
C LEU A 140 14.32 6.96 15.32
N ARG A 141 15.16 6.02 15.77
CA ARG A 141 16.43 6.34 16.40
C ARG A 141 17.40 6.99 15.40
N PRO A 142 18.46 7.68 15.86
CA PRO A 142 19.57 8.07 14.99
C PRO A 142 20.09 6.88 14.18
N GLY A 143 20.38 7.06 12.89
CA GLY A 143 20.78 5.99 11.97
C GLY A 143 19.67 5.03 11.54
N GLY A 144 18.46 5.15 12.10
CA GLY A 144 17.31 4.31 11.77
C GLY A 144 16.85 4.48 10.32
N GLN A 145 16.20 3.44 9.78
CA GLN A 145 15.78 3.39 8.38
C GLN A 145 14.31 3.74 8.22
N LEU A 146 13.98 4.44 7.13
CA LEU A 146 12.64 4.61 6.60
C LEU A 146 12.55 3.85 5.27
N VAL A 147 11.56 2.97 5.14
CA VAL A 147 11.27 2.27 3.89
C VAL A 147 9.81 2.53 3.49
N ILE A 148 9.61 3.04 2.29
CA ILE A 148 8.28 3.29 1.73
C ILE A 148 8.17 2.51 0.43
N PHE A 149 7.13 1.68 0.33
CA PHE A 149 6.75 0.97 -0.89
C PHE A 149 5.34 1.37 -1.28
N ASP A 150 5.15 1.89 -2.50
CA ASP A 150 3.83 2.27 -2.99
C ASP A 150 3.75 2.25 -4.52
N GLY A 151 2.53 2.34 -5.07
CA GLY A 151 2.28 2.38 -6.49
C GLY A 151 2.33 3.80 -7.07
N ASP A 152 2.94 3.97 -8.24
CA ASP A 152 2.64 5.09 -9.12
C ASP A 152 1.36 4.76 -9.89
N PHE A 153 0.21 5.05 -9.28
CA PHE A 153 -1.10 4.68 -9.83
C PHE A 153 -1.37 5.32 -11.20
N THR A 154 -0.67 6.40 -11.55
CA THR A 154 -0.81 7.05 -12.86
C THR A 154 -0.25 6.20 -14.00
N THR A 155 0.52 5.17 -13.69
CA THR A 155 1.05 4.19 -14.65
C THR A 155 0.12 2.99 -14.86
N LEU A 156 -1.00 2.92 -14.14
CA LEU A 156 -1.96 1.81 -14.27
C LEU A 156 -2.55 1.78 -15.67
N THR A 157 -2.29 0.71 -16.39
CA THR A 157 -2.84 0.46 -17.72
C THR A 157 -3.42 -0.94 -17.84
N VAL A 158 -4.54 -1.04 -18.57
CA VAL A 158 -5.21 -2.28 -18.96
C VAL A 158 -5.61 -2.24 -20.44
N ALA A 159 -5.13 -1.22 -21.15
CA ALA A 159 -5.39 -1.05 -22.56
C ALA A 159 -4.61 -2.05 -23.42
N LEU A 160 -5.27 -2.66 -24.40
CA LEU A 160 -4.65 -3.51 -25.43
C LEU A 160 -4.37 -2.73 -26.72
N PHE A 161 -5.03 -1.61 -26.93
CA PHE A 161 -4.93 -0.77 -28.12
C PHE A 161 -5.30 0.68 -27.78
N GLU A 162 -4.99 1.58 -28.68
CA GLU A 162 -5.36 3.00 -28.55
C GLU A 162 -6.89 3.16 -28.51
N GLY A 163 -7.38 3.89 -27.48
CA GLY A 163 -8.82 4.09 -27.27
C GLY A 163 -9.55 2.88 -26.66
N ASP A 164 -8.82 1.92 -26.08
CA ASP A 164 -9.45 0.77 -25.41
C ASP A 164 -10.40 1.22 -24.28
N PRO A 165 -11.72 0.91 -24.37
CA PRO A 165 -12.69 1.35 -23.37
C PRO A 165 -12.37 0.85 -21.96
N LEU A 166 -11.72 -0.32 -21.80
CA LEU A 166 -11.39 -0.86 -20.48
C LEU A 166 -10.43 0.06 -19.70
N GLN A 167 -9.64 0.90 -20.38
CA GLN A 167 -8.76 1.87 -19.72
C GLN A 167 -9.53 2.90 -18.87
N ALA A 168 -10.80 3.14 -19.15
CA ALA A 168 -11.63 4.02 -18.33
C ALA A 168 -11.84 3.47 -16.91
N ALA A 169 -11.81 2.15 -16.72
CA ALA A 169 -11.85 1.53 -15.39
C ALA A 169 -10.58 1.83 -14.58
N ALA A 170 -9.40 1.85 -15.20
CA ALA A 170 -8.17 2.30 -14.55
C ALA A 170 -8.25 3.78 -14.16
N GLY A 171 -8.84 4.63 -15.02
CA GLY A 171 -9.14 6.03 -14.69
C GLY A 171 -10.06 6.18 -13.47
N ALA A 172 -11.05 5.31 -13.32
CA ALA A 172 -11.94 5.29 -12.16
C ALA A 172 -11.18 4.96 -10.86
N VAL A 173 -10.20 4.04 -10.90
CA VAL A 173 -9.31 3.74 -9.76
C VAL A 173 -8.59 5.01 -9.30
N LEU A 174 -7.95 5.72 -10.23
CA LEU A 174 -7.19 6.94 -9.89
C LEU A 174 -8.06 8.00 -9.21
N ARG A 175 -9.24 8.24 -9.74
CA ARG A 175 -10.12 9.31 -9.24
C ARG A 175 -10.80 8.97 -7.90
N ASN A 176 -11.12 7.69 -7.67
CA ASN A 176 -12.02 7.31 -6.59
C ASN A 176 -11.33 6.54 -5.44
N LEU A 177 -10.24 5.81 -5.71
CA LEU A 177 -9.60 5.00 -4.67
C LEU A 177 -8.33 5.63 -4.11
N VAL A 178 -7.63 6.45 -4.89
CA VAL A 178 -6.30 6.98 -4.54
C VAL A 178 -6.40 8.47 -4.25
N HIS A 179 -5.84 8.90 -3.12
CA HIS A 179 -5.83 10.33 -2.76
C HIS A 179 -4.70 11.08 -3.46
N ALA A 180 -3.49 10.53 -3.44
CA ALA A 180 -2.28 11.14 -3.97
C ALA A 180 -1.61 10.24 -5.04
N PRO A 181 -2.18 10.12 -6.26
CA PRO A 181 -1.71 9.16 -7.27
C PRO A 181 -0.29 9.43 -7.79
N TYR A 182 0.25 10.64 -7.58
CA TYR A 182 1.59 11.07 -7.99
C TYR A 182 2.61 11.04 -6.84
N ILE A 183 2.23 10.58 -5.65
CA ILE A 183 3.05 10.75 -4.44
C ILE A 183 4.47 10.18 -4.62
N MET A 184 4.61 9.02 -5.25
CA MET A 184 5.90 8.36 -5.41
C MET A 184 6.91 9.19 -6.24
N ARG A 185 6.44 10.10 -7.07
CA ARG A 185 7.29 11.02 -7.84
C ARG A 185 7.82 12.19 -7.01
N SER A 186 7.07 12.62 -6.00
CA SER A 186 7.43 13.73 -5.10
C SER A 186 8.14 13.28 -3.82
N LEU A 187 7.97 12.01 -3.42
CA LEU A 187 8.52 11.46 -2.17
C LEU A 187 10.04 11.66 -2.02
N PRO A 188 10.89 11.48 -3.05
CA PRO A 188 12.34 11.71 -2.88
C PRO A 188 12.67 13.12 -2.37
N ALA A 189 12.00 14.14 -2.91
CA ALA A 189 12.19 15.52 -2.45
C ALA A 189 11.58 15.77 -1.05
N LEU A 190 10.40 15.19 -0.77
CA LEU A 190 9.73 15.31 0.54
C LEU A 190 10.54 14.64 1.66
N VAL A 191 11.08 13.46 1.42
CA VAL A 191 11.92 12.70 2.35
C VAL A 191 13.19 13.49 2.68
N THR A 192 13.86 14.05 1.67
CA THR A 192 15.04 14.92 1.88
C THR A 192 14.68 16.19 2.65
N ALA A 193 13.56 16.83 2.32
CA ALA A 193 13.08 18.03 3.04
C ALA A 193 12.69 17.73 4.50
N ALA A 194 12.27 16.50 4.81
CA ALA A 194 11.99 16.03 6.16
C ALA A 194 13.26 15.69 6.98
N GLY A 195 14.46 15.88 6.42
CA GLY A 195 15.74 15.66 7.10
C GLY A 195 16.23 14.21 7.09
N PHE A 196 15.77 13.41 6.12
CA PHE A 196 16.34 12.09 5.86
C PHE A 196 17.43 12.16 4.77
N SER A 197 18.40 11.26 4.86
CA SER A 197 19.34 10.97 3.78
C SER A 197 18.75 9.90 2.87
N LEU A 198 18.33 10.26 1.66
CA LEU A 198 17.82 9.34 0.66
C LEU A 198 18.91 8.36 0.23
N GLN A 199 18.64 7.07 0.28
CA GLN A 199 19.59 6.00 -0.07
C GLN A 199 19.30 5.43 -1.45
N SER A 200 18.04 5.06 -1.70
CA SER A 200 17.63 4.48 -2.98
C SER A 200 16.19 4.80 -3.35
N VAL A 201 15.90 4.78 -4.64
CA VAL A 201 14.54 4.71 -5.20
C VAL A 201 14.59 3.66 -6.30
N GLU A 202 13.88 2.54 -6.11
CA GLU A 202 13.92 1.43 -7.06
C GLU A 202 12.55 1.19 -7.69
N PRO A 203 12.51 1.05 -9.04
CA PRO A 203 11.29 0.71 -9.75
C PRO A 203 11.03 -0.80 -9.75
N HIS A 204 9.75 -1.18 -9.62
CA HIS A 204 9.28 -2.56 -9.71
C HIS A 204 8.11 -2.64 -10.68
N GLY A 205 8.35 -3.21 -11.86
CA GLY A 205 7.30 -3.47 -12.84
C GLY A 205 6.36 -4.56 -12.33
N TYR A 206 5.07 -4.25 -12.24
CA TYR A 206 4.03 -5.18 -11.87
C TYR A 206 3.16 -5.43 -13.10
N VAL A 207 3.26 -6.63 -13.67
CA VAL A 207 2.54 -7.01 -14.89
C VAL A 207 1.72 -8.27 -14.62
N GLN A 208 0.45 -8.23 -15.00
CA GLN A 208 -0.47 -9.35 -14.90
C GLN A 208 -1.12 -9.64 -16.25
N ALA A 209 -0.89 -10.83 -16.76
CA ALA A 209 -1.46 -11.31 -18.02
C ALA A 209 -2.22 -12.63 -17.86
N THR A 210 -1.79 -13.51 -16.96
CA THR A 210 -2.36 -14.87 -16.82
C THR A 210 -3.23 -15.06 -15.59
N SER A 211 -2.93 -14.36 -14.51
CA SER A 211 -3.68 -14.46 -13.23
C SER A 211 -3.86 -13.06 -12.61
N PRO A 212 -4.73 -12.23 -13.17
CA PRO A 212 -4.83 -10.83 -12.80
C PRO A 212 -5.76 -10.57 -11.61
N ALA A 213 -5.75 -11.43 -10.58
CA ALA A 213 -6.71 -11.37 -9.48
C ALA A 213 -6.71 -10.01 -8.78
N TYR A 214 -5.53 -9.46 -8.46
CA TYR A 214 -5.45 -8.14 -7.82
C TYR A 214 -5.93 -7.01 -8.73
N LEU A 215 -5.50 -6.98 -9.99
CA LEU A 215 -5.93 -5.92 -10.91
C LEU A 215 -7.45 -5.98 -11.19
N LEU A 216 -8.04 -7.16 -11.31
CA LEU A 216 -9.49 -7.30 -11.42
C LEU A 216 -10.21 -6.72 -10.20
N THR A 217 -9.73 -7.04 -8.99
CA THR A 217 -10.28 -6.50 -7.74
C THR A 217 -10.14 -4.97 -7.70
N LEU A 218 -9.00 -4.45 -8.11
CA LEU A 218 -8.73 -3.01 -8.12
C LEU A 218 -9.65 -2.28 -9.12
N LEU A 219 -9.81 -2.78 -10.35
CA LEU A 219 -10.69 -2.20 -11.36
C LEU A 219 -12.15 -2.23 -10.92
N SER A 220 -12.65 -3.37 -10.42
CA SER A 220 -14.02 -3.51 -9.92
C SER A 220 -14.31 -2.55 -8.77
N ARG A 221 -13.40 -2.39 -7.82
CA ARG A 221 -13.54 -1.40 -6.74
C ARG A 221 -13.58 0.03 -7.25
N GLY A 222 -12.70 0.37 -8.21
CA GLY A 222 -12.65 1.70 -8.80
C GLY A 222 -13.94 2.07 -9.54
N THR A 223 -14.48 1.17 -10.36
CA THR A 223 -15.72 1.39 -11.11
C THR A 223 -16.94 1.44 -10.20
N ARG A 224 -17.02 0.61 -9.16
CA ARG A 224 -18.09 0.68 -8.16
C ARG A 224 -18.05 1.99 -7.37
N ALA A 225 -16.87 2.45 -6.97
CA ALA A 225 -16.72 3.74 -6.30
C ALA A 225 -17.13 4.90 -7.23
N ALA A 226 -16.83 4.84 -8.53
CA ALA A 226 -17.30 5.80 -9.52
C ALA A 226 -18.83 5.78 -9.67
N ALA A 227 -19.46 4.61 -9.62
CA ALA A 227 -20.92 4.49 -9.64
C ALA A 227 -21.56 5.07 -8.37
N GLN A 228 -20.99 4.80 -7.20
CA GLN A 228 -21.44 5.39 -5.93
C GLN A 228 -21.30 6.93 -5.91
N ALA A 229 -20.27 7.46 -6.58
CA ALA A 229 -20.08 8.89 -6.78
C ALA A 229 -21.00 9.51 -7.86
N GLY A 230 -21.78 8.69 -8.57
CA GLY A 230 -22.66 9.14 -9.65
C GLY A 230 -21.94 9.49 -10.96
N GLU A 231 -20.66 9.09 -11.12
CA GLU A 231 -19.87 9.35 -12.32
C GLU A 231 -20.28 8.42 -13.49
N ILE A 232 -20.69 7.19 -13.18
CA ILE A 232 -21.11 6.18 -14.17
C ILE A 232 -22.34 5.41 -13.66
N GLY A 233 -23.11 4.82 -14.58
CA GLY A 233 -24.22 3.93 -14.23
C GLY A 233 -23.76 2.50 -13.94
N GLN A 234 -24.62 1.73 -13.22
CA GLN A 234 -24.34 0.33 -12.87
C GLN A 234 -24.13 -0.55 -14.11
N GLU A 235 -24.84 -0.29 -15.20
CA GLU A 235 -24.68 -1.03 -16.45
C GLU A 235 -23.26 -0.96 -17.01
N LEU A 236 -22.60 0.22 -16.87
CA LEU A 236 -21.22 0.40 -17.30
C LEU A 236 -20.23 -0.33 -16.37
N VAL A 237 -20.49 -0.35 -15.05
CA VAL A 237 -19.71 -1.17 -14.10
C VAL A 237 -19.74 -2.63 -14.50
N ASP A 238 -20.96 -3.16 -14.76
CA ASP A 238 -21.15 -4.55 -15.17
C ASP A 238 -20.49 -4.82 -16.54
N GLY A 239 -20.48 -3.83 -17.44
CA GLY A 239 -19.80 -3.88 -18.73
C GLY A 239 -18.29 -4.03 -18.59
N PHE A 240 -17.65 -3.24 -17.74
CA PHE A 240 -16.23 -3.34 -17.45
C PHE A 240 -15.86 -4.69 -16.80
N ASP A 241 -16.62 -5.14 -15.81
CA ASP A 241 -16.41 -6.43 -15.15
C ASP A 241 -16.54 -7.60 -16.13
N ARG A 242 -17.54 -7.58 -17.01
CA ARG A 242 -17.71 -8.61 -18.07
C ARG A 242 -16.55 -8.62 -19.05
N GLU A 243 -16.13 -7.45 -19.54
CA GLU A 243 -15.04 -7.35 -20.50
C GLU A 243 -13.70 -7.81 -19.89
N ALA A 244 -13.38 -7.38 -18.68
CA ALA A 244 -12.17 -7.80 -17.98
C ALA A 244 -12.14 -9.34 -17.82
N ARG A 245 -13.25 -9.95 -17.34
CA ARG A 245 -13.38 -11.40 -17.19
C ARG A 245 -13.32 -12.13 -18.53
N ARG A 246 -13.92 -11.59 -19.60
CA ARG A 246 -13.84 -12.14 -20.95
C ARG A 246 -12.39 -12.20 -21.45
N ARG A 247 -11.61 -11.14 -21.22
CA ARG A 247 -10.17 -11.12 -21.58
C ARG A 247 -9.37 -12.15 -20.81
N VAL A 248 -9.65 -12.33 -19.52
CA VAL A 248 -9.02 -13.39 -18.72
C VAL A 248 -9.36 -14.76 -19.26
N ALA A 249 -10.64 -15.04 -19.52
CA ALA A 249 -11.09 -16.33 -20.04
C ALA A 249 -10.48 -16.70 -21.40
N ASN A 250 -10.23 -15.67 -22.23
CA ASN A 250 -9.62 -15.85 -23.56
C ASN A 250 -8.08 -15.77 -23.55
N GLY A 251 -7.44 -15.61 -22.39
CA GLY A 251 -6.00 -15.43 -22.29
C GLY A 251 -5.48 -14.13 -22.91
N SER A 252 -6.33 -13.13 -23.09
CA SER A 252 -5.98 -11.85 -23.71
C SER A 252 -5.97 -10.66 -22.71
N PHE A 253 -6.07 -10.93 -21.41
CA PHE A 253 -5.95 -9.87 -20.43
C PHE A 253 -4.51 -9.39 -20.34
N TYR A 254 -4.33 -8.09 -20.26
CA TYR A 254 -3.09 -7.43 -19.91
C TYR A 254 -3.38 -6.32 -18.91
N GLY A 255 -2.55 -6.21 -17.90
CA GLY A 255 -2.56 -5.08 -16.99
C GLY A 255 -1.17 -4.86 -16.40
N ALA A 256 -0.81 -3.60 -16.25
CA ALA A 256 0.50 -3.23 -15.70
C ALA A 256 0.41 -1.98 -14.83
N MET A 257 1.28 -1.93 -13.83
CA MET A 257 1.49 -0.76 -12.98
C MET A 257 2.94 -0.73 -12.50
N LEU A 258 3.49 0.45 -12.27
CA LEU A 258 4.78 0.62 -11.63
C LEU A 258 4.60 0.77 -10.12
N PHE A 259 5.30 -0.03 -9.34
CA PHE A 259 5.56 0.20 -7.93
C PHE A 259 6.96 0.76 -7.74
N LEU A 260 7.18 1.49 -6.66
CA LEU A 260 8.50 1.97 -6.26
C LEU A 260 8.74 1.65 -4.80
N SER A 261 9.98 1.28 -4.48
CA SER A 261 10.48 1.28 -3.11
C SER A 261 11.47 2.44 -2.92
N LEU A 262 11.34 3.14 -1.81
CA LEU A 262 12.22 4.21 -1.39
C LEU A 262 12.82 3.83 -0.04
N THR A 263 14.15 3.93 0.05
CA THR A 263 14.88 3.74 1.31
C THR A 263 15.61 5.01 1.68
N ALA A 264 15.49 5.41 2.95
CA ALA A 264 16.17 6.58 3.50
C ALA A 264 16.65 6.31 4.93
N ARG A 265 17.58 7.11 5.42
CA ARG A 265 18.09 7.04 6.80
C ARG A 265 17.90 8.34 7.54
N LYS A 266 17.55 8.26 8.82
CA LYS A 266 17.65 9.37 9.74
C LYS A 266 19.12 9.64 10.05
N ALA A 267 19.57 10.90 10.01
CA ALA A 267 20.93 11.27 10.36
C ALA A 267 21.27 10.84 11.80
N ASP A 268 22.56 10.68 12.09
CA ASP A 268 23.09 10.25 13.39
C ASP A 268 23.16 11.37 14.44
N GLU A 269 22.42 12.49 14.22
CA GLU A 269 22.37 13.63 15.16
C GLU A 269 21.47 13.37 16.37
#